data_bf6213045d6c615b9935d72b1dfb0111
#
_entry.id   bf6213045d6c615b9935d72b1dfb0111
#
_cell.length_a   1.000
_cell.length_b   1.000
_cell.length_c   1.000
_cell.angle_alpha   90.00
_cell.angle_beta   90.00
_cell.angle_gamma   90.00
#
_symmetry.space_group_name_H-M   'P 1'
#
loop_
_entity.id
_entity.type
_entity.pdbx_description
1 polymer ?
#
loop_
_entity_poly.entity_id
_entity_poly.type
_entity_poly.pdbx_seq_one_letter_code
_entity_poly.pdbx_strand_id
1 'polypeptide(L)'
;MLATGGASSIEGAAGGGIIPWAVLSGYGERGEWGADVFATRVETGDYRLDVAGVGVAFDNRIELSYARQRFDLGTLARNLNLPENSLSQDIFGLKVRLFGDLIYDQLPQVSLGIQHKRQKDFLIPSLVGAQRSEDTEGYLSASRLILGGAFGYNLLLNGGIRYTRANELGLLGFGGGRRDRHSVLKEGSVAVLFNPRWALGVEYREKPDNLSFAGESDWADLFLGYFPNKNLAVVLAYARLGEIATLDNQDGVYLSVQGSF
;
A
#
# COMPACT_ATOMS: atom_id res chain seq x y z
N MET A 1 6.84 4.37 20.95
CA MET A 1 7.96 4.29 19.98
C MET A 1 7.55 5.04 18.73
N LEU A 2 8.44 5.83 18.12
CA LEU A 2 8.07 6.68 16.97
C LEU A 2 7.69 5.86 15.73
N ALA A 3 8.36 4.74 15.49
CA ALA A 3 8.17 3.91 14.30
C ALA A 3 6.96 2.95 14.34
N THR A 4 6.20 2.91 15.42
CA THR A 4 5.07 1.96 15.56
C THR A 4 3.82 2.35 14.80
N GLY A 5 3.67 3.63 14.44
CA GLY A 5 2.58 4.11 13.59
C GLY A 5 2.70 3.69 12.12
N GLY A 6 3.88 3.17 11.73
CA GLY A 6 4.15 2.86 10.32
C GLY A 6 4.25 4.10 9.44
N ALA A 7 3.85 3.94 8.20
CA ALA A 7 3.67 4.99 7.20
C ALA A 7 2.28 4.86 6.59
N SER A 8 1.96 5.65 5.58
CA SER A 8 0.79 5.42 4.74
C SER A 8 1.20 4.62 3.51
N SER A 9 0.46 3.58 3.21
CA SER A 9 0.65 2.82 1.99
C SER A 9 0.31 3.65 0.75
N ILE A 10 0.80 3.25 -0.41
CA ILE A 10 0.43 3.88 -1.69
C ILE A 10 -1.07 3.87 -1.98
N GLU A 11 -1.86 3.10 -1.23
CA GLU A 11 -3.33 3.05 -1.32
C GLU A 11 -4.04 3.85 -0.22
N GLY A 12 -3.28 4.57 0.62
CA GLY A 12 -3.82 5.53 1.60
C GLY A 12 -4.06 4.97 2.99
N ALA A 13 -4.14 3.67 3.18
CA ALA A 13 -4.32 3.07 4.51
C ALA A 13 -3.01 3.13 5.30
N ALA A 14 -3.08 3.35 6.62
CA ALA A 14 -1.92 3.28 7.49
C ALA A 14 -1.26 1.88 7.42
N GLY A 15 0.07 1.83 7.31
CA GLY A 15 0.78 0.57 7.14
C GLY A 15 2.23 0.70 6.77
N GLY A 16 2.67 -0.15 5.85
CA GLY A 16 3.94 -0.07 5.17
C GLY A 16 3.84 0.72 3.86
N GLY A 17 4.83 0.57 2.99
CA GLY A 17 4.84 1.24 1.69
C GLY A 17 3.82 0.67 0.71
N ILE A 18 3.78 -0.65 0.58
CA ILE A 18 2.95 -1.34 -0.43
C ILE A 18 1.79 -2.15 0.16
N ILE A 19 1.76 -2.38 1.48
CA ILE A 19 0.69 -3.13 2.15
C ILE A 19 0.11 -2.36 3.34
N PRO A 20 -1.19 -2.52 3.65
CA PRO A 20 -1.78 -2.00 4.88
C PRO A 20 -1.35 -2.87 6.09
N TRP A 21 -1.03 -2.22 7.21
CA TRP A 21 -0.86 -2.91 8.49
C TRP A 21 -2.13 -2.79 9.34
N ALA A 22 -2.17 -3.48 10.48
CA ALA A 22 -3.30 -3.40 11.38
C ALA A 22 -3.34 -2.09 12.20
N VAL A 23 -2.32 -1.24 12.11
CA VAL A 23 -2.29 0.09 12.74
C VAL A 23 -3.22 1.08 12.04
N LEU A 24 -3.52 2.18 12.71
CA LEU A 24 -4.40 3.25 12.21
C LEU A 24 -3.62 4.55 12.04
N SER A 25 -4.18 5.45 11.23
CA SER A 25 -3.59 6.76 10.90
C SER A 25 -3.40 7.65 12.14
N GLY A 26 -2.24 8.31 12.22
CA GLY A 26 -1.89 9.21 13.30
C GLY A 26 -1.61 8.52 14.63
N TYR A 27 -1.69 9.29 15.73
CA TYR A 27 -1.36 8.84 17.09
C TYR A 27 -2.50 9.00 18.09
N GLY A 28 -3.74 9.20 17.60
CA GLY A 28 -4.90 9.34 18.50
C GLY A 28 -5.13 8.08 19.32
N GLU A 29 -5.27 8.26 20.63
CA GLU A 29 -5.61 7.22 21.59
C GLU A 29 -7.15 7.09 21.73
N ARG A 30 -7.59 6.41 22.79
CA ARG A 30 -9.02 6.23 23.07
C ARG A 30 -9.72 7.57 23.29
N GLY A 31 -10.76 7.83 22.49
CA GLY A 31 -11.52 9.08 22.52
C GLY A 31 -10.85 10.25 21.78
N GLU A 32 -9.70 10.03 21.14
CA GLU A 32 -8.94 11.04 20.44
C GLU A 32 -8.97 10.84 18.91
N TRP A 33 -8.66 11.92 18.20
CA TRP A 33 -8.44 11.92 16.77
C TRP A 33 -6.95 11.79 16.46
N GLY A 34 -6.62 10.98 15.48
CA GLY A 34 -5.32 10.96 14.83
C GLY A 34 -5.48 11.29 13.36
N ALA A 35 -4.49 11.87 12.73
CA ALA A 35 -4.51 12.16 11.31
C ALA A 35 -3.12 12.03 10.71
N ASP A 36 -3.05 11.74 9.42
CA ASP A 36 -1.84 11.84 8.63
C ASP A 36 -2.11 12.43 7.24
N VAL A 37 -1.05 13.01 6.67
CA VAL A 37 -1.00 13.42 5.28
C VAL A 37 0.30 12.88 4.69
N PHE A 38 0.28 12.42 3.46
CA PHE A 38 1.47 11.84 2.85
C PHE A 38 1.57 12.15 1.36
N ALA A 39 2.80 12.09 0.87
CA ALA A 39 3.12 12.09 -0.54
C ALA A 39 4.18 11.02 -0.81
N THR A 40 3.97 10.25 -1.87
CA THR A 40 4.84 9.15 -2.26
C THR A 40 5.15 9.22 -3.73
N ARG A 41 6.39 8.93 -4.10
CA ARG A 41 6.82 8.72 -5.49
C ARG A 41 7.51 7.38 -5.62
N VAL A 42 7.13 6.65 -6.66
CA VAL A 42 7.82 5.43 -7.11
C VAL A 42 8.30 5.67 -8.53
N GLU A 43 9.57 5.47 -8.79
CA GLU A 43 10.16 5.56 -10.13
C GLU A 43 10.83 4.23 -10.48
N THR A 44 10.46 3.68 -11.61
CA THR A 44 11.11 2.52 -12.25
C THR A 44 11.82 2.94 -13.54
N GLY A 45 12.36 1.98 -14.28
CA GLY A 45 13.00 2.26 -15.56
C GLY A 45 12.06 2.92 -16.57
N ASP A 46 10.78 2.54 -16.59
CA ASP A 46 9.83 2.92 -17.62
C ASP A 46 8.61 3.70 -17.10
N TYR A 47 8.34 3.66 -15.80
CA TYR A 47 7.12 4.20 -15.20
C TYR A 47 7.40 5.09 -14.00
N ARG A 48 6.43 5.95 -13.69
CA ARG A 48 6.41 6.73 -12.45
C ARG A 48 5.02 6.72 -11.85
N LEU A 49 4.94 6.48 -10.54
CA LEU A 49 3.72 6.60 -9.76
C LEU A 49 3.88 7.72 -8.74
N ASP A 50 3.04 8.74 -8.82
CA ASP A 50 2.89 9.78 -7.81
C ASP A 50 1.60 9.53 -7.02
N VAL A 51 1.70 9.58 -5.70
CA VAL A 51 0.57 9.40 -4.78
C VAL A 51 0.52 10.53 -3.78
N ALA A 52 -0.66 11.01 -3.47
CA ALA A 52 -0.89 11.89 -2.33
C ALA A 52 -2.18 11.47 -1.63
N GLY A 53 -2.21 11.58 -0.31
CA GLY A 53 -3.37 11.16 0.45
C GLY A 53 -3.40 11.67 1.86
N VAL A 54 -4.51 11.36 2.53
CA VAL A 54 -4.81 11.71 3.92
C VAL A 54 -5.48 10.53 4.61
N GLY A 55 -5.20 10.37 5.89
CA GLY A 55 -5.86 9.43 6.77
C GLY A 55 -6.36 10.15 8.03
N VAL A 56 -7.49 9.74 8.55
CA VAL A 56 -8.02 10.22 9.82
C VAL A 56 -8.53 9.02 10.61
N ALA A 57 -8.12 8.90 11.86
CA ALA A 57 -8.60 7.87 12.75
C ALA A 57 -9.26 8.46 13.99
N PHE A 58 -10.23 7.76 14.54
CA PHE A 58 -10.91 8.09 15.77
C PHE A 58 -10.91 6.93 16.73
N ASP A 59 -10.72 7.25 18.05
CA ASP A 59 -10.80 6.31 19.17
C ASP A 59 -9.80 5.14 19.06
N ASN A 60 -8.73 5.30 18.28
CA ASN A 60 -7.82 4.22 17.90
C ASN A 60 -8.58 2.96 17.42
N ARG A 61 -9.72 3.16 16.74
CA ARG A 61 -10.63 2.10 16.33
C ARG A 61 -11.07 2.15 14.89
N ILE A 62 -11.33 3.33 14.35
CA ILE A 62 -11.86 3.52 13.00
C ILE A 62 -10.93 4.46 12.25
N GLU A 63 -10.55 4.10 11.03
CA GLU A 63 -9.78 4.93 10.11
C GLU A 63 -10.59 5.16 8.84
N LEU A 64 -10.62 6.40 8.38
CA LEU A 64 -11.03 6.78 7.04
C LEU A 64 -9.80 7.29 6.29
N SER A 65 -9.61 6.86 5.05
CA SER A 65 -8.48 7.30 4.23
C SER A 65 -8.92 7.67 2.82
N TYR A 66 -8.15 8.57 2.22
CA TYR A 66 -8.26 8.92 0.82
C TYR A 66 -6.87 9.01 0.22
N ALA A 67 -6.69 8.42 -0.94
CA ALA A 67 -5.48 8.58 -1.75
C ALA A 67 -5.84 8.82 -3.21
N ARG A 68 -5.05 9.66 -3.87
CA ARG A 68 -5.05 9.84 -5.30
C ARG A 68 -3.72 9.40 -5.87
N GLN A 69 -3.80 8.53 -6.85
CA GLN A 69 -2.66 8.01 -7.58
C GLN A 69 -2.65 8.59 -9.01
N ARG A 70 -1.45 8.89 -9.50
CA ARG A 70 -1.20 9.24 -10.91
C ARG A 70 -0.03 8.40 -11.40
N PHE A 71 -0.32 7.53 -12.34
CA PHE A 71 0.63 6.62 -12.96
C PHE A 71 1.00 7.13 -14.35
N ASP A 72 2.25 7.57 -14.50
CA ASP A 72 2.81 7.99 -15.79
C ASP A 72 3.26 6.75 -16.57
N LEU A 73 2.72 6.58 -17.76
CA LEU A 73 2.96 5.42 -18.63
C LEU A 73 4.31 5.49 -19.36
N GLY A 74 5.03 6.61 -19.24
CA GLY A 74 6.41 6.77 -19.65
C GLY A 74 6.76 6.18 -21.02
N THR A 75 7.59 5.15 -21.01
CA THR A 75 8.05 4.46 -22.23
C THR A 75 6.91 3.75 -22.97
N LEU A 76 5.95 3.15 -22.26
CA LEU A 76 4.83 2.45 -22.87
C LEU A 76 3.98 3.40 -23.73
N ALA A 77 3.66 4.58 -23.22
CA ALA A 77 2.86 5.57 -23.95
C ALA A 77 3.57 6.01 -25.23
N ARG A 78 4.88 6.23 -25.17
CA ARG A 78 5.69 6.59 -26.34
C ARG A 78 5.76 5.47 -27.38
N ASN A 79 6.02 4.25 -26.95
CA ASN A 79 6.21 3.09 -27.84
C ASN A 79 4.91 2.71 -28.58
N LEU A 80 3.78 2.82 -27.91
CA LEU A 80 2.47 2.46 -28.47
C LEU A 80 1.70 3.67 -29.02
N ASN A 81 2.29 4.88 -28.95
CA ASN A 81 1.66 6.14 -29.35
C ASN A 81 0.24 6.30 -28.75
N LEU A 82 0.15 6.04 -27.43
CA LEU A 82 -1.13 6.07 -26.72
C LEU A 82 -1.72 7.49 -26.66
N PRO A 83 -3.05 7.63 -26.66
CA PRO A 83 -3.72 8.92 -26.57
C PRO A 83 -3.55 9.61 -25.22
N GLU A 84 -3.24 8.84 -24.17
CA GLU A 84 -3.04 9.30 -22.81
C GLU A 84 -1.65 8.89 -22.31
N ASN A 85 -0.99 9.81 -21.61
CA ASN A 85 0.36 9.58 -21.07
C ASN A 85 0.34 9.15 -19.60
N SER A 86 -0.80 9.24 -18.93
CA SER A 86 -0.93 8.88 -17.51
C SER A 86 -2.32 8.37 -17.19
N LEU A 87 -2.41 7.52 -16.19
CA LEU A 87 -3.64 6.99 -15.61
C LEU A 87 -3.79 7.51 -14.19
N SER A 88 -5.01 7.82 -13.77
CA SER A 88 -5.29 8.30 -12.42
C SER A 88 -6.37 7.46 -11.76
N GLN A 89 -6.26 7.24 -10.45
CA GLN A 89 -7.35 6.67 -9.66
C GLN A 89 -7.51 7.35 -8.32
N ASP A 90 -8.74 7.34 -7.83
CA ASP A 90 -9.10 7.72 -6.47
C ASP A 90 -9.37 6.46 -5.65
N ILE A 91 -8.90 6.45 -4.40
CA ILE A 91 -9.05 5.34 -3.46
C ILE A 91 -9.65 5.88 -2.16
N PHE A 92 -10.78 5.33 -1.75
CA PHE A 92 -11.45 5.63 -0.49
C PHE A 92 -11.38 4.41 0.41
N GLY A 93 -10.80 4.56 1.60
CA GLY A 93 -10.59 3.48 2.56
C GLY A 93 -11.40 3.67 3.85
N LEU A 94 -11.85 2.54 4.39
CA LEU A 94 -12.36 2.40 5.74
C LEU A 94 -11.65 1.22 6.38
N LYS A 95 -11.02 1.42 7.56
CA LYS A 95 -10.40 0.36 8.35
C LYS A 95 -10.94 0.38 9.77
N VAL A 96 -11.20 -0.79 10.33
CA VAL A 96 -11.68 -0.96 11.69
C VAL A 96 -10.74 -1.91 12.43
N ARG A 97 -10.16 -1.46 13.54
CA ARG A 97 -9.45 -2.30 14.49
C ARG A 97 -10.46 -3.17 15.23
N LEU A 98 -10.31 -4.48 15.11
CA LEU A 98 -11.24 -5.46 15.67
C LEU A 98 -10.87 -5.78 17.12
N PHE A 99 -9.65 -6.26 17.35
CA PHE A 99 -9.14 -6.69 18.65
C PHE A 99 -7.60 -6.73 18.68
N GLY A 100 -7.06 -7.07 19.85
CA GLY A 100 -5.63 -7.22 20.09
C GLY A 100 -4.90 -5.88 20.25
N ASP A 101 -3.62 -5.95 20.50
CA ASP A 101 -2.73 -4.81 20.62
C ASP A 101 -1.39 -5.09 19.96
N LEU A 102 -0.75 -4.02 19.47
CA LEU A 102 0.51 -4.14 18.77
C LEU A 102 1.63 -4.69 19.65
N ILE A 103 1.63 -4.36 20.97
CA ILE A 103 2.75 -4.59 21.89
C ILE A 103 2.35 -5.40 23.11
N TYR A 104 1.26 -5.01 23.79
CA TYR A 104 0.99 -5.40 25.18
C TYR A 104 0.01 -6.57 25.33
N ASP A 105 -0.81 -6.87 24.33
CA ASP A 105 -1.74 -8.00 24.37
C ASP A 105 -1.02 -9.31 24.00
N GLN A 106 -1.61 -10.45 24.34
CA GLN A 106 -1.18 -11.78 23.85
C GLN A 106 -1.51 -11.96 22.37
N LEU A 107 -2.60 -11.39 21.91
CA LEU A 107 -3.03 -11.42 20.51
C LEU A 107 -2.42 -10.27 19.71
N PRO A 108 -2.06 -10.47 18.43
CA PRO A 108 -1.67 -9.39 17.55
C PRO A 108 -2.84 -8.41 17.39
N GLN A 109 -2.54 -7.15 17.08
CA GLN A 109 -3.56 -6.21 16.63
C GLN A 109 -4.10 -6.69 15.29
N VAL A 110 -5.44 -6.79 15.19
CA VAL A 110 -6.13 -7.23 13.97
C VAL A 110 -7.08 -6.14 13.50
N SER A 111 -7.03 -5.84 12.21
CA SER A 111 -7.90 -4.84 11.57
C SER A 111 -8.50 -5.40 10.28
N LEU A 112 -9.75 -5.03 10.04
CA LEU A 112 -10.48 -5.26 8.79
C LEU A 112 -10.56 -3.96 8.02
N GLY A 113 -10.23 -3.96 6.74
CA GLY A 113 -10.35 -2.80 5.87
C GLY A 113 -11.12 -3.09 4.59
N ILE A 114 -11.72 -2.03 4.07
CA ILE A 114 -12.39 -1.99 2.77
C ILE A 114 -11.82 -0.81 2.00
N GLN A 115 -11.54 -0.98 0.71
CA GLN A 115 -11.11 0.09 -0.18
C GLN A 115 -12.01 0.11 -1.42
N HIS A 116 -12.62 1.25 -1.70
CA HIS A 116 -13.31 1.51 -2.96
C HIS A 116 -12.37 2.30 -3.86
N LYS A 117 -12.08 1.74 -5.02
CA LYS A 117 -11.13 2.28 -6.00
C LYS A 117 -11.85 2.65 -7.27
N ARG A 118 -11.55 3.84 -7.79
CA ARG A 118 -12.13 4.36 -9.03
C ARG A 118 -11.03 4.85 -9.96
N GLN A 119 -10.80 4.10 -11.01
CA GLN A 119 -9.93 4.46 -12.12
C GLN A 119 -10.63 5.54 -12.96
N LYS A 120 -9.94 6.65 -13.24
CA LYS A 120 -10.54 7.85 -13.89
C LYS A 120 -10.38 7.85 -15.39
N ASP A 121 -9.32 7.23 -15.90
CA ASP A 121 -8.89 7.26 -17.30
C ASP A 121 -9.05 5.84 -17.89
N PHE A 122 -10.31 5.39 -18.04
CA PHE A 122 -10.63 3.98 -18.32
C PHE A 122 -10.45 3.55 -19.80
N LEU A 123 -10.08 4.46 -20.68
CA LEU A 123 -9.90 4.13 -22.11
C LEU A 123 -8.82 3.06 -22.31
N ILE A 124 -7.59 3.32 -21.82
CA ILE A 124 -6.47 2.38 -21.94
C ILE A 124 -6.75 1.06 -21.19
N PRO A 125 -7.18 1.06 -19.92
CA PRO A 125 -7.57 -0.18 -19.24
C PRO A 125 -8.61 -1.01 -19.99
N SER A 126 -9.61 -0.39 -20.60
CA SER A 126 -10.63 -1.11 -21.39
C SER A 126 -10.06 -1.74 -22.65
N LEU A 127 -9.12 -1.07 -23.32
CA LEU A 127 -8.46 -1.60 -24.53
C LEU A 127 -7.58 -2.81 -24.24
N VAL A 128 -6.98 -2.88 -23.05
CA VAL A 128 -6.19 -4.04 -22.62
C VAL A 128 -7.03 -5.14 -21.96
N GLY A 129 -8.35 -4.97 -21.94
CA GLY A 129 -9.31 -6.02 -21.55
C GLY A 129 -9.86 -5.95 -20.14
N ALA A 130 -9.62 -4.85 -19.40
CA ALA A 130 -10.26 -4.64 -18.10
C ALA A 130 -11.78 -4.50 -18.25
N GLN A 131 -12.53 -5.09 -17.33
CA GLN A 131 -13.98 -5.18 -17.38
C GLN A 131 -14.69 -4.01 -16.68
N ARG A 132 -14.05 -3.38 -15.70
CA ARG A 132 -14.63 -2.31 -14.88
C ARG A 132 -13.62 -1.22 -14.56
N SER A 133 -14.13 0.00 -14.45
CA SER A 133 -13.37 1.18 -14.02
C SER A 133 -13.35 1.36 -12.50
N GLU A 134 -14.22 0.69 -11.76
CA GLU A 134 -14.31 0.79 -10.29
C GLU A 134 -14.63 -0.55 -9.66
N ASP A 135 -14.15 -0.75 -8.46
CA ASP A 135 -14.47 -1.92 -7.64
C ASP A 135 -14.20 -1.66 -6.16
N THR A 136 -14.72 -2.55 -5.32
CA THR A 136 -14.49 -2.55 -3.88
C THR A 136 -13.77 -3.83 -3.51
N GLU A 137 -12.68 -3.68 -2.79
CA GLU A 137 -11.89 -4.78 -2.24
C GLU A 137 -11.87 -4.75 -0.72
N GLY A 138 -11.62 -5.90 -0.10
CA GLY A 138 -11.51 -6.02 1.34
C GLY A 138 -10.17 -6.64 1.73
N TYR A 139 -9.68 -6.31 2.93
CA TYR A 139 -8.48 -6.95 3.48
C TYR A 139 -8.60 -7.15 4.99
N LEU A 140 -7.92 -8.18 5.47
CA LEU A 140 -7.71 -8.44 6.89
C LEU A 140 -6.21 -8.39 7.15
N SER A 141 -5.78 -7.59 8.12
CA SER A 141 -4.37 -7.46 8.51
C SER A 141 -4.17 -7.74 9.99
N ALA A 142 -3.01 -8.31 10.33
CA ALA A 142 -2.56 -8.56 11.69
C ALA A 142 -1.14 -8.03 11.85
N SER A 143 -0.89 -7.28 12.94
CA SER A 143 0.42 -6.68 13.24
C SER A 143 0.84 -6.98 14.66
N ARG A 144 2.14 -7.28 14.86
CA ARG A 144 2.75 -7.57 16.15
C ARG A 144 4.14 -6.97 16.24
N LEU A 145 4.39 -6.22 17.32
CA LEU A 145 5.73 -5.79 17.68
C LEU A 145 6.25 -6.65 18.85
N ILE A 146 7.38 -7.31 18.62
CA ILE A 146 8.05 -8.16 19.61
C ILE A 146 9.27 -7.39 20.13
N LEU A 147 9.22 -6.98 21.40
CA LEU A 147 10.32 -6.26 22.03
C LEU A 147 11.54 -7.17 22.17
N GLY A 148 12.70 -6.72 21.67
CA GLY A 148 13.93 -7.51 21.68
C GLY A 148 13.92 -8.75 20.79
N GLY A 149 12.91 -8.91 19.91
CA GLY A 149 12.65 -10.13 19.11
C GLY A 149 13.69 -10.43 18.01
N ALA A 150 14.56 -9.48 17.68
CA ALA A 150 15.61 -9.65 16.68
C ALA A 150 16.98 -9.23 17.26
N PHE A 151 17.72 -10.17 17.85
CA PHE A 151 19.07 -9.92 18.42
C PHE A 151 19.12 -8.72 19.40
N GLY A 152 18.03 -8.54 20.21
CA GLY A 152 17.90 -7.43 21.14
C GLY A 152 17.21 -6.18 20.56
N TYR A 153 17.01 -6.10 19.26
CA TYR A 153 16.21 -5.07 18.59
C TYR A 153 14.74 -5.47 18.55
N ASN A 154 13.85 -4.48 18.36
CA ASN A 154 12.43 -4.77 18.25
C ASN A 154 12.10 -5.30 16.85
N LEU A 155 11.26 -6.33 16.80
CA LEU A 155 10.83 -6.98 15.57
C LEU A 155 9.35 -6.69 15.32
N LEU A 156 9.03 -6.04 14.22
CA LEU A 156 7.66 -5.80 13.75
C LEU A 156 7.30 -6.82 12.67
N LEU A 157 6.21 -7.52 12.90
CA LEU A 157 5.66 -8.51 11.97
C LEU A 157 4.28 -8.08 11.52
N ASN A 158 4.03 -8.15 10.23
CA ASN A 158 2.71 -7.92 9.65
C ASN A 158 2.38 -9.06 8.68
N GLY A 159 1.11 -9.45 8.67
CA GLY A 159 0.58 -10.42 7.73
C GLY A 159 -0.87 -10.10 7.43
N GLY A 160 -1.30 -10.40 6.21
CA GLY A 160 -2.68 -10.12 5.79
C GLY A 160 -3.12 -10.94 4.61
N ILE A 161 -4.40 -10.88 4.37
CA ILE A 161 -5.05 -11.40 3.18
C ILE A 161 -5.93 -10.30 2.57
N ARG A 162 -5.96 -10.25 1.25
CA ARG A 162 -6.77 -9.31 0.47
C ARG A 162 -7.68 -10.05 -0.49
N TYR A 163 -8.91 -9.60 -0.61
CA TYR A 163 -9.91 -10.10 -1.56
C TYR A 163 -10.15 -9.04 -2.64
N THR A 164 -9.55 -9.23 -3.81
CA THR A 164 -9.50 -8.23 -4.88
C THR A 164 -9.50 -8.87 -6.27
N ARG A 165 -9.83 -8.08 -7.29
CA ARG A 165 -9.60 -8.34 -8.72
C ARG A 165 -8.99 -7.12 -9.42
N ALA A 166 -8.30 -6.27 -8.67
CA ALA A 166 -7.66 -5.06 -9.17
C ALA A 166 -6.42 -5.39 -10.01
N ASN A 167 -6.35 -4.91 -11.24
CA ASN A 167 -5.17 -5.04 -12.09
C ASN A 167 -4.24 -3.87 -11.81
N GLU A 168 -2.95 -4.14 -11.59
CA GLU A 168 -1.96 -3.14 -11.17
C GLU A 168 -2.53 -2.22 -10.07
N LEU A 169 -3.02 -2.82 -8.99
CA LEU A 169 -3.67 -2.13 -7.86
C LEU A 169 -4.95 -1.35 -8.22
N GLY A 170 -5.52 -1.55 -9.40
CA GLY A 170 -6.67 -0.84 -9.95
C GLY A 170 -6.32 0.22 -11.01
N LEU A 171 -5.04 0.54 -11.18
CA LEU A 171 -4.59 1.49 -12.22
C LEU A 171 -4.91 1.00 -13.64
N LEU A 172 -4.87 -0.31 -13.86
CA LEU A 172 -5.33 -0.95 -15.10
C LEU A 172 -6.76 -1.50 -15.01
N GLY A 173 -7.60 -0.90 -14.16
CA GLY A 173 -8.99 -1.31 -13.96
C GLY A 173 -9.14 -2.63 -13.20
N PHE A 174 -10.30 -3.30 -13.36
CA PHE A 174 -10.67 -4.44 -12.52
C PHE A 174 -11.23 -5.60 -13.35
N GLY A 175 -10.78 -6.82 -13.01
CA GLY A 175 -11.11 -8.03 -13.75
C GLY A 175 -10.54 -8.01 -15.17
N GLY A 176 -10.68 -9.10 -15.89
CA GLY A 176 -10.15 -9.20 -17.26
C GLY A 176 -10.59 -10.45 -17.98
N GLY A 177 -10.08 -10.60 -19.22
CA GLY A 177 -10.44 -11.74 -20.07
C GLY A 177 -9.98 -13.10 -19.54
N ARG A 178 -8.91 -13.15 -18.75
CA ARG A 178 -8.42 -14.38 -18.09
C ARG A 178 -9.23 -14.70 -16.85
N ARG A 179 -9.56 -13.68 -16.02
CA ARG A 179 -10.35 -13.83 -14.78
C ARG A 179 -11.12 -12.56 -14.46
N ASP A 180 -12.44 -12.68 -14.30
CA ASP A 180 -13.32 -11.57 -13.87
C ASP A 180 -13.95 -11.84 -12.49
N ARG A 181 -13.18 -12.39 -11.55
CA ARG A 181 -13.62 -12.64 -10.18
C ARG A 181 -12.53 -12.24 -9.20
N HIS A 182 -12.94 -11.91 -7.98
CA HIS A 182 -12.00 -11.65 -6.89
C HIS A 182 -11.17 -12.90 -6.56
N SER A 183 -9.93 -12.67 -6.16
CA SER A 183 -8.97 -13.64 -5.65
C SER A 183 -8.57 -13.29 -4.24
N VAL A 184 -8.30 -14.30 -3.42
CA VAL A 184 -7.69 -14.11 -2.10
C VAL A 184 -6.18 -14.14 -2.28
N LEU A 185 -5.51 -13.08 -1.91
CA LEU A 185 -4.07 -12.85 -2.06
C LEU A 185 -3.44 -12.62 -0.70
N LYS A 186 -2.15 -12.89 -0.57
CA LYS A 186 -1.40 -12.76 0.66
C LYS A 186 -0.54 -11.50 0.62
N GLU A 187 -0.40 -10.90 1.80
CA GLU A 187 0.46 -9.73 2.02
C GLU A 187 1.24 -9.95 3.32
N GLY A 188 2.48 -9.46 3.39
CA GLY A 188 3.26 -9.57 4.61
C GLY A 188 4.44 -8.63 4.65
N SER A 189 4.90 -8.29 5.85
CA SER A 189 6.15 -7.57 6.06
C SER A 189 6.83 -7.96 7.36
N VAL A 190 8.14 -7.77 7.36
CA VAL A 190 8.99 -7.94 8.53
C VAL A 190 9.93 -6.75 8.62
N ALA A 191 9.99 -6.10 9.79
CA ALA A 191 10.88 -4.98 10.01
C ALA A 191 11.60 -5.08 11.37
N VAL A 192 12.87 -4.69 11.39
CA VAL A 192 13.69 -4.53 12.59
C VAL A 192 13.77 -3.04 12.91
N LEU A 193 13.39 -2.68 14.12
CA LEU A 193 13.51 -1.33 14.65
C LEU A 193 14.81 -1.23 15.48
N PHE A 194 15.86 -0.69 14.89
CA PHE A 194 17.18 -0.59 15.52
C PHE A 194 17.20 0.38 16.71
N ASN A 195 16.37 1.41 16.62
CA ASN A 195 16.16 2.41 17.67
C ASN A 195 14.79 3.11 17.42
N PRO A 196 14.38 4.09 18.24
CA PRO A 196 13.10 4.78 18.06
C PRO A 196 12.93 5.50 16.70
N ARG A 197 14.02 5.75 15.96
CA ARG A 197 14.01 6.58 14.75
C ARG A 197 14.26 5.79 13.45
N TRP A 198 14.76 4.57 13.51
CA TRP A 198 15.17 3.82 12.33
C TRP A 198 14.59 2.42 12.30
N ALA A 199 13.98 2.07 11.19
CA ALA A 199 13.49 0.74 10.89
C ALA A 199 14.00 0.30 9.52
N LEU A 200 14.37 -0.98 9.39
CA LEU A 200 14.69 -1.64 8.13
C LEU A 200 13.79 -2.85 7.99
N GLY A 201 13.21 -3.05 6.83
CA GLY A 201 12.30 -4.18 6.64
C GLY A 201 12.10 -4.53 5.18
N VAL A 202 11.33 -5.58 4.98
CA VAL A 202 10.90 -6.06 3.67
C VAL A 202 9.38 -6.18 3.66
N GLU A 203 8.78 -5.94 2.50
CA GLU A 203 7.37 -6.18 2.25
C GLU A 203 7.19 -7.10 1.04
N TYR A 204 6.09 -7.82 1.05
CA TYR A 204 5.65 -8.68 -0.05
C TYR A 204 4.15 -8.55 -0.25
N ARG A 205 3.72 -8.50 -1.51
CA ARG A 205 2.32 -8.43 -1.92
C ARG A 205 2.06 -9.26 -3.15
N GLU A 206 1.20 -10.27 -3.03
CA GLU A 206 0.66 -11.01 -4.17
C GLU A 206 -0.28 -10.12 -5.00
N LYS A 207 -0.29 -10.32 -6.33
CA LYS A 207 -1.20 -9.67 -7.26
C LYS A 207 -2.02 -10.69 -8.07
N PRO A 208 -3.26 -10.35 -8.47
CA PRO A 208 -4.05 -11.24 -9.29
C PRO A 208 -3.66 -11.09 -10.76
N ASP A 209 -3.58 -12.17 -11.49
CA ASP A 209 -3.34 -12.18 -12.93
C ASP A 209 -4.68 -12.35 -13.68
N ASN A 210 -5.32 -11.24 -14.04
CA ASN A 210 -6.66 -11.23 -14.63
C ASN A 210 -6.68 -10.86 -16.12
N LEU A 211 -5.70 -10.07 -16.59
CA LEU A 211 -5.65 -9.60 -17.97
C LEU A 211 -5.05 -10.67 -18.88
N SER A 212 -5.59 -10.80 -20.08
CA SER A 212 -4.98 -11.65 -21.12
C SER A 212 -3.86 -10.95 -21.87
N PHE A 213 -3.79 -9.63 -21.76
CA PHE A 213 -2.83 -8.77 -22.44
C PHE A 213 -1.44 -8.82 -21.83
N ALA A 214 -1.34 -8.83 -20.51
CA ALA A 214 -0.09 -8.84 -19.76
C ALA A 214 -0.19 -9.75 -18.55
N GLY A 215 0.90 -10.33 -18.10
CA GLY A 215 1.02 -10.97 -16.80
C GLY A 215 1.14 -9.93 -15.69
N GLU A 216 0.83 -10.30 -14.46
CA GLU A 216 1.12 -9.51 -13.29
C GLU A 216 2.10 -10.23 -12.39
N SER A 217 3.17 -9.56 -12.00
CA SER A 217 4.16 -10.08 -11.05
C SER A 217 3.84 -9.60 -9.64
N ASP A 218 4.14 -10.43 -8.65
CA ASP A 218 4.07 -10.04 -7.25
C ASP A 218 5.09 -8.95 -6.94
N TRP A 219 4.76 -8.08 -5.99
CA TRP A 219 5.61 -6.99 -5.56
C TRP A 219 6.34 -7.33 -4.27
N ALA A 220 7.59 -6.88 -4.20
CA ALA A 220 8.38 -6.91 -2.98
C ALA A 220 9.24 -5.66 -2.89
N ASP A 221 9.54 -5.22 -1.69
CA ASP A 221 10.49 -4.15 -1.45
C ASP A 221 11.41 -4.42 -0.25
N LEU A 222 12.51 -3.66 -0.23
CA LEU A 222 13.39 -3.48 0.92
C LEU A 222 13.35 -2.01 1.31
N PHE A 223 12.79 -1.71 2.48
CA PHE A 223 12.59 -0.33 2.92
C PHE A 223 13.44 0.06 4.12
N LEU A 224 13.81 1.33 4.16
CA LEU A 224 14.41 2.02 5.29
C LEU A 224 13.47 3.14 5.73
N GLY A 225 12.94 3.03 6.95
CA GLY A 225 12.12 4.07 7.58
C GLY A 225 12.93 4.95 8.51
N TYR A 226 12.77 6.26 8.38
CA TYR A 226 13.35 7.27 9.25
C TYR A 226 12.27 8.13 9.91
N PHE A 227 12.25 8.16 11.23
CA PHE A 227 11.26 8.83 12.08
C PHE A 227 11.97 9.86 12.97
N PRO A 228 12.30 11.07 12.48
CA PRO A 228 13.01 12.08 13.25
C PRO A 228 12.27 12.50 14.52
N ASN A 229 10.95 12.50 14.47
CA ASN A 229 10.04 12.79 15.58
C ASN A 229 8.70 12.08 15.35
N LYS A 230 7.73 12.25 16.26
CA LYS A 230 6.41 11.62 16.14
C LYS A 230 5.55 12.17 14.98
N ASN A 231 5.88 13.35 14.47
CA ASN A 231 5.06 14.01 13.45
C ASN A 231 5.59 13.82 12.02
N LEU A 232 6.77 13.25 11.84
CA LEU A 232 7.39 13.09 10.52
C LEU A 232 7.94 11.68 10.34
N ALA A 233 7.55 11.06 9.26
CA ALA A 233 8.13 9.82 8.77
C ALA A 233 8.63 10.00 7.33
N VAL A 234 9.79 9.42 7.03
CA VAL A 234 10.36 9.33 5.69
C VAL A 234 10.68 7.87 5.42
N VAL A 235 10.20 7.34 4.32
CA VAL A 235 10.48 5.96 3.91
C VAL A 235 11.14 5.97 2.55
N LEU A 236 12.30 5.33 2.46
CA LEU A 236 13.01 5.05 1.22
C LEU A 236 12.99 3.54 1.00
N ALA A 237 12.60 3.07 -0.19
CA ALA A 237 12.66 1.65 -0.50
C ALA A 237 13.22 1.40 -1.92
N TYR A 238 13.80 0.23 -2.08
CA TYR A 238 14.04 -0.38 -3.38
C TYR A 238 12.92 -1.37 -3.64
N ALA A 239 12.09 -1.06 -4.63
CA ALA A 239 10.92 -1.84 -4.99
C ALA A 239 11.22 -2.71 -6.20
N ARG A 240 10.88 -4.00 -6.09
CA ARG A 240 10.90 -4.98 -7.16
C ARG A 240 9.46 -5.27 -7.56
N LEU A 241 9.05 -4.75 -8.71
CA LEU A 241 7.67 -4.78 -9.18
C LEU A 241 7.44 -5.80 -10.31
N GLY A 242 8.53 -6.35 -10.87
CA GLY A 242 8.48 -7.38 -11.91
C GLY A 242 7.94 -6.88 -13.24
N GLU A 243 6.95 -7.57 -13.81
CA GLU A 243 6.28 -7.15 -15.05
C GLU A 243 5.15 -6.17 -14.73
N ILE A 244 5.12 -5.04 -15.41
CA ILE A 244 4.02 -4.07 -15.39
C ILE A 244 3.62 -3.78 -16.83
N ALA A 245 2.37 -4.06 -17.19
CA ALA A 245 1.78 -3.75 -18.49
C ALA A 245 2.70 -4.11 -19.68
N THR A 246 3.21 -5.35 -19.73
CA THR A 246 4.10 -5.92 -20.76
C THR A 246 5.57 -5.52 -20.72
N LEU A 247 5.99 -4.66 -19.80
CA LEU A 247 7.41 -4.33 -19.63
C LEU A 247 7.96 -5.06 -18.40
N ASP A 248 8.97 -5.89 -18.64
CA ASP A 248 9.66 -6.67 -17.63
C ASP A 248 10.65 -5.85 -16.79
N ASN A 249 11.08 -6.42 -15.66
CA ASN A 249 12.15 -5.89 -14.81
C ASN A 249 11.90 -4.46 -14.33
N GLN A 250 10.67 -4.19 -13.90
CA GLN A 250 10.28 -2.89 -13.34
C GLN A 250 10.72 -2.79 -11.89
N ASP A 251 12.02 -2.66 -11.68
CA ASP A 251 12.60 -2.37 -10.38
C ASP A 251 12.81 -0.85 -10.24
N GLY A 252 12.69 -0.33 -9.02
CA GLY A 252 12.78 1.11 -8.85
C GLY A 252 12.94 1.59 -7.42
N VAL A 253 12.89 2.89 -7.27
CA VAL A 253 13.02 3.59 -5.99
C VAL A 253 11.65 4.12 -5.57
N TYR A 254 11.32 3.87 -4.33
CA TYR A 254 10.16 4.39 -3.62
C TYR A 254 10.63 5.42 -2.58
N LEU A 255 10.02 6.59 -2.58
CA LEU A 255 10.22 7.61 -1.55
C LEU A 255 8.86 8.10 -1.06
N SER A 256 8.64 8.05 0.24
CA SER A 256 7.44 8.57 0.90
C SER A 256 7.80 9.51 2.03
N VAL A 257 7.02 10.58 2.16
CA VAL A 257 7.08 11.53 3.29
C VAL A 257 5.68 11.66 3.86
N GLN A 258 5.57 11.51 5.18
CA GLN A 258 4.32 11.57 5.92
C GLN A 258 4.43 12.52 7.10
N GLY A 259 3.42 13.36 7.25
CA GLY A 259 3.18 14.15 8.47
C GLY A 259 2.04 13.53 9.28
N SER A 260 2.23 13.33 10.60
CA SER A 260 1.25 12.72 11.52
C SER A 260 0.91 13.66 12.67
N PHE A 261 -0.35 13.65 13.08
CA PHE A 261 -0.94 14.57 14.07
C PHE A 261 -1.81 13.84 15.06
#